data_1c146b8c94dcc55ad19144bde2c3a5ff
#
_entry.id   1c146b8c94dcc55ad19144bde2c3a5ff
#
_cell.length_a   1.000
_cell.length_b   1.000
_cell.length_c   1.000
_cell.angle_alpha   90.00
_cell.angle_beta   90.00
_cell.angle_gamma   90.00
#
_symmetry.space_group_name_H-M   'P 1'
#
loop_
_entity.id
_entity.type
_entity.pdbx_description
1 polymer ?
#
loop_
_entity_poly.entity_id
_entity_poly.type
_entity_poly.pdbx_seq_one_letter_code
_entity_poly.pdbx_strand_id
1 'polypeptide(L)'
;MTTVVELEVSADRLAFERTFDRVPTFEFRIAGMIGGSSPLVRASGADRRTLQRALEADPSIDVIASLTTATEPDSIRASDDQDGCLFRLEFEDGVKLFQEIVTDNDGAILTARGGDDAWSVQLLFHDREAVSDAYDLFGQYEFDVDVTRVTGIDDLARARTPLTETQYETIRVAHDLGYFAVPREVTLEELATELGISHQALSERLRRSHEALISAELSEGITRTKIDP
;
A
#
# COMPACT_ATOMS: atom_id res chain seq x y z
N MET A 1 14.81 13.72 -12.17
CA MET A 1 14.42 13.74 -10.73
C MET A 1 13.41 12.64 -10.52
N THR A 2 13.72 11.69 -9.66
CA THR A 2 12.89 10.48 -9.48
C THR A 2 11.47 10.88 -9.04
N THR A 3 10.49 10.39 -9.77
CA THR A 3 9.09 10.79 -9.66
C THR A 3 8.23 9.59 -9.28
N VAL A 4 7.34 9.80 -8.35
CA VAL A 4 6.33 8.81 -7.95
C VAL A 4 4.97 9.28 -8.44
N VAL A 5 4.25 8.37 -9.08
CA VAL A 5 2.91 8.62 -9.62
C VAL A 5 1.94 7.66 -8.95
N GLU A 6 0.86 8.19 -8.42
CA GLU A 6 -0.30 7.43 -7.99
C GLU A 6 -1.38 7.57 -9.05
N LEU A 7 -1.93 6.45 -9.48
CA LEU A 7 -2.98 6.43 -10.49
C LEU A 7 -4.06 5.39 -10.15
N GLU A 8 -5.24 5.64 -10.67
CA GLU A 8 -6.35 4.71 -10.65
C GLU A 8 -6.57 4.16 -12.06
N VAL A 9 -6.86 2.85 -12.13
CA VAL A 9 -7.16 2.13 -13.37
C VAL A 9 -8.38 1.26 -13.12
N SER A 10 -9.33 1.24 -14.06
CA SER A 10 -10.50 0.39 -13.95
C SER A 10 -10.14 -1.11 -13.97
N ALA A 11 -10.87 -1.90 -13.22
CA ALA A 11 -10.63 -3.34 -13.09
C ALA A 11 -10.85 -4.11 -14.40
N ASP A 12 -11.75 -3.63 -15.27
CA ASP A 12 -12.03 -4.24 -16.59
C ASP A 12 -10.83 -4.21 -17.53
N ARG A 13 -9.89 -3.28 -17.31
CA ARG A 13 -8.67 -3.14 -18.13
C ARG A 13 -7.48 -3.90 -17.55
N LEU A 14 -7.51 -4.23 -16.25
CA LEU A 14 -6.45 -4.95 -15.55
C LEU A 14 -6.87 -6.36 -15.18
N ALA A 15 -7.50 -6.50 -14.02
CA ALA A 15 -8.00 -7.79 -13.53
C ALA A 15 -9.05 -7.59 -12.42
N PHE A 16 -9.74 -8.66 -12.06
CA PHE A 16 -10.72 -8.77 -10.99
C PHE A 16 -12.11 -8.17 -11.27
N GLU A 17 -12.44 -7.74 -12.50
CA GLU A 17 -13.77 -7.24 -12.85
C GLU A 17 -14.88 -8.21 -12.37
N ARG A 18 -14.78 -9.49 -12.74
CA ARG A 18 -15.77 -10.50 -12.32
C ARG A 18 -15.73 -10.85 -10.84
N THR A 19 -14.59 -10.66 -10.21
CA THR A 19 -14.45 -10.86 -8.77
C THR A 19 -15.17 -9.76 -8.02
N PHE A 20 -15.05 -8.51 -8.45
CA PHE A 20 -15.80 -7.38 -7.90
C PHE A 20 -17.30 -7.54 -8.10
N ASP A 21 -17.75 -7.94 -9.28
CA ASP A 21 -19.17 -8.23 -9.56
C ASP A 21 -19.78 -9.24 -8.59
N ARG A 22 -19.02 -10.27 -8.22
CA ARG A 22 -19.49 -11.35 -7.34
C ARG A 22 -19.37 -11.04 -5.87
N VAL A 23 -18.38 -10.24 -5.51
CA VAL A 23 -18.06 -9.84 -4.14
C VAL A 23 -17.86 -8.31 -4.13
N PRO A 24 -18.94 -7.52 -4.03
CA PRO A 24 -18.84 -6.05 -4.08
C PRO A 24 -17.98 -5.42 -2.99
N THR A 25 -17.75 -6.15 -1.89
CA THR A 25 -16.86 -5.74 -0.79
C THR A 25 -15.42 -6.25 -0.97
N PHE A 26 -15.09 -6.80 -2.15
CA PHE A 26 -13.76 -7.33 -2.42
C PHE A 26 -12.73 -6.21 -2.40
N GLU A 27 -11.71 -6.43 -1.61
CA GLU A 27 -10.51 -5.60 -1.59
C GLU A 27 -9.28 -6.50 -1.75
N PHE A 28 -8.27 -5.99 -2.41
CA PHE A 28 -7.01 -6.69 -2.54
C PHE A 28 -5.80 -5.79 -2.35
N ARG A 29 -4.68 -6.42 -2.00
CA ARG A 29 -3.36 -5.79 -1.99
C ARG A 29 -2.33 -6.79 -2.48
N ILE A 30 -1.48 -6.37 -3.40
CA ILE A 30 -0.34 -7.17 -3.84
C ILE A 30 0.76 -7.05 -2.79
N ALA A 31 1.11 -8.19 -2.18
CA ALA A 31 2.02 -8.30 -1.04
C ALA A 31 3.41 -8.81 -1.44
N GLY A 32 4.01 -8.21 -2.45
CA GLY A 32 5.38 -8.52 -2.88
C GLY A 32 5.47 -9.13 -4.26
N MET A 33 6.31 -8.53 -5.08
CA MET A 33 6.78 -9.03 -6.37
C MET A 33 8.30 -9.12 -6.30
N ILE A 34 8.82 -10.28 -5.89
CA ILE A 34 10.25 -10.56 -6.00
C ILE A 34 10.43 -11.63 -7.06
N GLY A 35 10.96 -11.24 -8.22
CA GLY A 35 11.41 -12.16 -9.26
C GLY A 35 10.29 -12.90 -9.97
N GLY A 36 9.60 -12.23 -10.86
CA GLY A 36 8.81 -12.76 -11.96
C GLY A 36 7.80 -13.85 -11.64
N SER A 37 6.63 -13.66 -12.02
CA SER A 37 5.53 -14.48 -12.48
C SER A 37 4.30 -14.61 -11.59
N SER A 38 4.38 -14.75 -10.30
CA SER A 38 3.14 -15.05 -9.53
C SER A 38 3.14 -14.33 -8.19
N PRO A 39 2.63 -13.09 -8.13
CA PRO A 39 2.61 -12.33 -6.90
C PRO A 39 1.73 -12.96 -5.82
N LEU A 40 2.04 -12.65 -4.57
CA LEU A 40 1.16 -12.90 -3.45
C LEU A 40 0.13 -11.78 -3.36
N VAL A 41 -1.13 -12.14 -3.37
CA VAL A 41 -2.26 -11.22 -3.26
C VAL A 41 -3.01 -11.52 -1.98
N ARG A 42 -3.14 -10.50 -1.15
CA ARG A 42 -4.05 -10.54 -0.03
C ARG A 42 -5.42 -10.09 -0.51
N ALA A 43 -6.42 -10.87 -0.23
CA ALA A 43 -7.82 -10.64 -0.58
C ALA A 43 -8.69 -10.60 0.68
N SER A 44 -9.61 -9.66 0.76
CA SER A 44 -10.56 -9.46 1.86
C SER A 44 -11.95 -9.11 1.32
N GLY A 45 -12.94 -8.93 2.20
CA GLY A 45 -14.31 -8.56 1.83
C GLY A 45 -15.31 -9.71 1.84
N ALA A 46 -14.88 -10.97 1.95
CA ALA A 46 -15.76 -12.13 2.15
C ALA A 46 -15.00 -13.29 2.80
N ASP A 47 -15.72 -14.33 3.17
CA ASP A 47 -15.10 -15.57 3.66
C ASP A 47 -14.22 -16.24 2.60
N ARG A 48 -13.23 -17.01 3.04
CA ARG A 48 -12.25 -17.65 2.17
C ARG A 48 -12.84 -18.47 1.03
N ARG A 49 -13.92 -19.20 1.29
CA ARG A 49 -14.53 -20.07 0.25
C ARG A 49 -15.20 -19.25 -0.83
N THR A 50 -15.83 -18.16 -0.43
CA THR A 50 -16.47 -17.20 -1.35
C THR A 50 -15.41 -16.50 -2.18
N LEU A 51 -14.33 -15.98 -1.57
CA LEU A 51 -13.21 -15.37 -2.26
C LEU A 51 -12.55 -16.35 -3.25
N GLN A 52 -12.24 -17.57 -2.81
CA GLN A 52 -11.61 -18.56 -3.67
C GLN A 52 -12.47 -18.88 -4.91
N ARG A 53 -13.79 -19.07 -4.74
CA ARG A 53 -14.71 -19.34 -5.85
C ARG A 53 -14.86 -18.14 -6.80
N ALA A 54 -14.82 -16.92 -6.28
CA ALA A 54 -14.88 -15.71 -7.09
C ALA A 54 -13.61 -15.58 -7.95
N LEU A 55 -12.44 -15.75 -7.33
CA LEU A 55 -11.13 -15.71 -8.00
C LEU A 55 -10.98 -16.83 -9.04
N GLU A 56 -11.32 -18.08 -8.72
CA GLU A 56 -11.27 -19.23 -9.67
C GLU A 56 -12.19 -19.07 -10.88
N ALA A 57 -13.20 -18.23 -10.78
CA ALA A 57 -14.15 -17.99 -11.86
C ALA A 57 -13.87 -16.69 -12.63
N ASP A 58 -12.81 -15.98 -12.28
CA ASP A 58 -12.39 -14.76 -12.95
C ASP A 58 -11.39 -15.09 -14.06
N PRO A 59 -11.68 -14.77 -15.33
CA PRO A 59 -10.83 -15.13 -16.45
C PRO A 59 -9.55 -14.30 -16.57
N SER A 60 -9.43 -13.23 -15.78
CA SER A 60 -8.26 -12.34 -15.79
C SER A 60 -7.09 -12.85 -14.95
N ILE A 61 -7.30 -13.97 -14.24
CA ILE A 61 -6.32 -14.54 -13.31
C ILE A 61 -6.39 -16.07 -13.27
N ASP A 62 -5.26 -16.70 -12.94
CA ASP A 62 -5.16 -18.09 -12.52
C ASP A 62 -4.77 -18.21 -11.05
N VAL A 63 -5.55 -18.97 -10.26
CA VAL A 63 -5.25 -19.25 -8.85
C VAL A 63 -4.26 -20.40 -8.75
N ILE A 64 -2.99 -20.10 -8.51
CA ILE A 64 -1.93 -21.11 -8.37
C ILE A 64 -1.98 -21.79 -7.01
N ALA A 65 -2.20 -21.03 -5.95
CA ALA A 65 -2.28 -21.57 -4.59
C ALA A 65 -3.08 -20.64 -3.67
N SER A 66 -3.84 -21.26 -2.77
CA SER A 66 -4.45 -20.58 -1.63
C SER A 66 -3.61 -20.89 -0.39
N LEU A 67 -2.95 -19.89 0.16
CA LEU A 67 -2.04 -20.02 1.29
C LEU A 67 -2.82 -19.86 2.59
N THR A 68 -2.65 -20.81 3.49
CA THR A 68 -3.23 -20.74 4.84
C THR A 68 -2.13 -20.26 5.79
N THR A 69 -2.35 -19.19 6.51
CA THR A 69 -1.60 -18.99 7.74
C THR A 69 -2.07 -20.08 8.71
N ALA A 70 -1.15 -20.99 9.09
CA ALA A 70 -1.44 -22.00 10.11
C ALA A 70 -1.56 -21.27 11.46
N THR A 71 -2.72 -20.73 11.73
CA THR A 71 -3.09 -20.32 13.09
C THR A 71 -3.63 -21.58 13.75
N GLU A 72 -2.99 -22.01 14.84
CA GLU A 72 -3.41 -23.14 15.64
C GLU A 72 -4.89 -23.05 16.04
N PRO A 73 -5.62 -24.20 16.06
CA PRO A 73 -7.08 -24.19 16.27
C PRO A 73 -7.54 -23.78 17.69
N ASP A 74 -6.64 -23.37 18.57
CA ASP A 74 -6.93 -23.10 19.99
C ASP A 74 -6.85 -21.61 20.41
N SER A 75 -6.64 -20.67 19.51
CA SER A 75 -6.75 -19.26 19.86
C SER A 75 -8.18 -18.73 19.68
N ILE A 76 -8.89 -18.60 20.79
CA ILE A 76 -10.27 -18.07 20.96
C ILE A 76 -10.40 -16.57 20.55
N ARG A 77 -9.61 -16.10 19.61
CA ARG A 77 -9.66 -14.73 19.05
C ARG A 77 -9.46 -14.71 17.53
N ALA A 78 -10.07 -15.62 16.84
CA ALA A 78 -10.28 -15.46 15.41
C ALA A 78 -11.55 -14.62 15.21
N SER A 79 -11.40 -13.32 15.14
CA SER A 79 -12.35 -12.49 14.40
C SER A 79 -12.08 -12.78 12.92
N ASP A 80 -12.79 -13.72 12.37
CA ASP A 80 -12.65 -14.30 11.03
C ASP A 80 -12.84 -13.28 9.88
N ASP A 81 -13.17 -12.03 10.19
CA ASP A 81 -13.55 -10.99 9.20
C ASP A 81 -12.48 -9.91 8.93
N GLN A 82 -11.34 -9.90 9.64
CA GLN A 82 -10.33 -8.86 9.44
C GLN A 82 -8.96 -9.37 8.92
N ASP A 83 -8.71 -10.67 8.93
CA ASP A 83 -7.49 -11.26 8.39
C ASP A 83 -7.72 -11.77 6.97
N GLY A 84 -7.48 -10.93 5.97
CA GLY A 84 -7.61 -11.27 4.56
C GLY A 84 -6.88 -12.57 4.18
N CYS A 85 -7.43 -13.28 3.21
CA CYS A 85 -6.86 -14.52 2.68
C CYS A 85 -5.68 -14.22 1.76
N LEU A 86 -4.65 -15.05 1.79
CA LEU A 86 -3.48 -14.92 0.93
C LEU A 86 -3.53 -15.94 -0.21
N PHE A 87 -3.45 -15.44 -1.44
CA PHE A 87 -3.43 -16.24 -2.65
C PHE A 87 -2.16 -15.98 -3.45
N ARG A 88 -1.67 -17.01 -4.13
CA ARG A 88 -0.69 -16.84 -5.21
C ARG A 88 -1.47 -16.87 -6.51
N LEU A 89 -1.38 -15.78 -7.27
CA LEU A 89 -2.13 -15.62 -8.52
C LEU A 89 -1.15 -15.46 -9.68
N GLU A 90 -1.56 -15.87 -10.86
CA GLU A 90 -0.98 -15.47 -12.14
C GLU A 90 -1.98 -14.56 -12.84
N PHE A 91 -1.52 -13.42 -13.32
CA PHE A 91 -2.35 -12.47 -14.04
C PHE A 91 -2.29 -12.72 -15.54
N GLU A 92 -3.38 -12.47 -16.23
CA GLU A 92 -3.48 -12.53 -17.67
C GLU A 92 -3.04 -11.21 -18.34
N ASP A 93 -3.30 -11.07 -19.63
CA ASP A 93 -2.68 -10.10 -20.55
C ASP A 93 -2.78 -8.63 -20.08
N GLY A 94 -3.87 -8.20 -19.47
CA GLY A 94 -4.06 -6.80 -19.04
C GLY A 94 -2.99 -6.33 -18.07
N VAL A 95 -2.78 -7.08 -16.99
CA VAL A 95 -1.75 -6.74 -15.98
C VAL A 95 -0.33 -6.90 -16.53
N LYS A 96 -0.11 -7.93 -17.38
CA LYS A 96 1.19 -8.15 -18.02
C LYS A 96 1.56 -6.97 -18.92
N LEU A 97 0.65 -6.53 -19.79
CA LEU A 97 0.86 -5.38 -20.68
C LEU A 97 1.06 -4.08 -19.88
N PHE A 98 0.28 -3.85 -18.85
CA PHE A 98 0.47 -2.70 -17.96
C PHE A 98 1.86 -2.71 -17.33
N GLN A 99 2.31 -3.86 -16.84
CA GLN A 99 3.65 -4.03 -16.26
C GLN A 99 4.75 -3.81 -17.30
N GLU A 100 4.59 -4.30 -18.54
CA GLU A 100 5.53 -4.09 -19.65
C GLU A 100 5.66 -2.60 -19.96
N ILE A 101 4.56 -1.86 -20.09
CA ILE A 101 4.59 -0.41 -20.32
C ILE A 101 5.40 0.30 -19.23
N VAL A 102 5.17 -0.05 -17.95
CA VAL A 102 5.90 0.57 -16.84
C VAL A 102 7.40 0.23 -16.93
N THR A 103 7.75 -1.04 -17.12
CA THR A 103 9.15 -1.47 -17.10
C THR A 103 9.94 -1.03 -18.32
N ASP A 104 9.32 -0.96 -19.49
CA ASP A 104 9.96 -0.49 -20.74
C ASP A 104 10.26 1.02 -20.70
N ASN A 105 9.58 1.75 -19.82
CA ASN A 105 9.85 3.17 -19.55
C ASN A 105 10.66 3.38 -18.25
N ASP A 106 11.54 2.43 -17.91
CA ASP A 106 12.41 2.50 -16.73
C ASP A 106 11.64 2.77 -15.41
N GLY A 107 10.39 2.30 -15.35
CA GLY A 107 9.52 2.42 -14.19
C GLY A 107 9.50 1.15 -13.34
N ALA A 108 8.95 1.30 -12.14
CA ALA A 108 8.69 0.19 -11.22
C ALA A 108 7.33 0.35 -10.53
N ILE A 109 6.63 -0.76 -10.34
CA ILE A 109 5.40 -0.78 -9.53
C ILE A 109 5.80 -0.93 -8.06
N LEU A 110 5.49 0.09 -7.26
CA LEU A 110 5.79 0.09 -5.83
C LEU A 110 4.72 -0.62 -5.01
N THR A 111 3.45 -0.32 -5.32
CA THR A 111 2.29 -0.94 -4.67
C THR A 111 1.14 -1.04 -5.66
N ALA A 112 0.32 -2.08 -5.48
CA ALA A 112 -0.96 -2.18 -6.15
C ALA A 112 -2.00 -2.72 -5.16
N ARG A 113 -3.14 -2.08 -5.14
CA ARG A 113 -4.29 -2.43 -4.31
C ARG A 113 -5.56 -2.07 -5.05
N GLY A 114 -6.68 -2.60 -4.63
CA GLY A 114 -7.96 -2.21 -5.22
C GLY A 114 -9.16 -2.56 -4.36
N GLY A 115 -10.24 -1.91 -4.71
CA GLY A 115 -11.57 -2.00 -4.17
C GLY A 115 -12.50 -1.15 -5.03
N ASP A 116 -13.81 -1.32 -4.91
CA ASP A 116 -14.81 -0.53 -5.65
C ASP A 116 -14.57 -0.50 -7.17
N ASP A 117 -14.30 -1.69 -7.77
CA ASP A 117 -14.06 -1.90 -9.21
C ASP A 117 -12.83 -1.18 -9.80
N ALA A 118 -11.93 -0.69 -8.97
CA ALA A 118 -10.75 0.02 -9.40
C ALA A 118 -9.45 -0.49 -8.75
N TRP A 119 -8.36 -0.32 -9.49
CA TRP A 119 -7.01 -0.50 -9.01
C TRP A 119 -6.39 0.85 -8.67
N SER A 120 -5.80 0.97 -7.50
CA SER A 120 -4.93 2.08 -7.11
C SER A 120 -3.49 1.58 -7.16
N VAL A 121 -2.70 2.15 -8.06
CA VAL A 121 -1.32 1.73 -8.33
C VAL A 121 -0.36 2.87 -8.06
N GLN A 122 0.74 2.59 -7.37
CA GLN A 122 1.81 3.54 -7.16
C GLN A 122 3.03 3.11 -7.97
N LEU A 123 3.47 3.99 -8.86
CA LEU A 123 4.57 3.79 -9.78
C LEU A 123 5.75 4.69 -9.41
N LEU A 124 6.96 4.20 -9.64
CA LEU A 124 8.19 4.96 -9.57
C LEU A 124 8.78 5.09 -10.97
N PHE A 125 9.12 6.29 -11.39
CA PHE A 125 9.90 6.56 -12.57
C PHE A 125 11.13 7.37 -12.24
N HIS A 126 12.18 7.21 -13.04
CA HIS A 126 13.42 7.90 -12.77
C HIS A 126 13.37 9.40 -13.12
N ASP A 127 12.50 9.81 -14.03
CA ASP A 127 12.21 11.22 -14.29
C ASP A 127 10.77 11.45 -14.80
N ARG A 128 10.47 12.69 -15.19
CA ARG A 128 9.15 13.09 -15.67
C ARG A 128 8.91 12.75 -17.14
N GLU A 129 9.96 12.61 -17.94
CA GLU A 129 9.87 12.23 -19.35
C GLU A 129 9.37 10.79 -19.44
N ALA A 130 9.97 9.89 -18.67
CA ALA A 130 9.53 8.49 -18.55
C ALA A 130 8.05 8.37 -18.08
N VAL A 131 7.59 9.27 -17.19
CA VAL A 131 6.17 9.31 -16.82
C VAL A 131 5.28 9.68 -18.00
N SER A 132 5.69 10.68 -18.80
CA SER A 132 4.90 11.13 -19.95
C SER A 132 4.84 10.05 -21.03
N ASP A 133 5.96 9.39 -21.31
CA ASP A 133 6.04 8.33 -22.31
C ASP A 133 5.17 7.12 -21.90
N ALA A 134 5.22 6.72 -20.65
CA ALA A 134 4.36 5.66 -20.13
C ALA A 134 2.87 6.06 -20.18
N TYR A 135 2.53 7.32 -19.86
CA TYR A 135 1.16 7.82 -19.90
C TYR A 135 0.60 7.81 -21.33
N ASP A 136 1.38 8.21 -22.33
CA ASP A 136 0.99 8.17 -23.74
C ASP A 136 0.74 6.73 -24.21
N LEU A 137 1.57 5.77 -23.76
CA LEU A 137 1.37 4.35 -24.04
C LEU A 137 0.12 3.79 -23.35
N PHE A 138 -0.16 4.15 -22.09
CA PHE A 138 -1.42 3.78 -21.45
C PHE A 138 -2.62 4.20 -22.31
N GLY A 139 -2.61 5.44 -22.83
CA GLY A 139 -3.65 5.93 -23.74
C GLY A 139 -3.73 5.14 -25.06
N GLN A 140 -2.59 4.79 -25.66
CA GLN A 140 -2.55 4.01 -26.91
C GLN A 140 -3.12 2.58 -26.74
N TYR A 141 -2.88 1.96 -25.60
CA TYR A 141 -3.41 0.64 -25.26
C TYR A 141 -4.76 0.68 -24.55
N GLU A 142 -5.40 1.86 -24.57
CA GLU A 142 -6.74 2.07 -24.02
C GLU A 142 -6.85 1.75 -22.52
N PHE A 143 -5.76 1.86 -21.76
CA PHE A 143 -5.87 1.93 -20.30
C PHE A 143 -6.42 3.31 -19.95
N ASP A 144 -7.59 3.33 -19.34
CA ASP A 144 -8.17 4.56 -18.80
C ASP A 144 -7.55 4.82 -17.42
N VAL A 145 -6.44 5.58 -17.42
CA VAL A 145 -5.69 5.88 -16.20
C VAL A 145 -6.01 7.29 -15.71
N ASP A 146 -6.45 7.40 -14.47
CA ASP A 146 -6.61 8.67 -13.77
C ASP A 146 -5.41 8.90 -12.84
N VAL A 147 -4.62 9.95 -13.13
CA VAL A 147 -3.46 10.31 -12.31
C VAL A 147 -3.93 11.10 -11.11
N THR A 148 -3.99 10.46 -9.97
CA THR A 148 -4.46 11.07 -8.71
C THR A 148 -3.38 11.89 -8.01
N ARG A 149 -2.09 11.54 -8.22
CA ARG A 149 -0.98 12.24 -7.56
C ARG A 149 0.35 12.07 -8.30
N VAL A 150 1.15 13.14 -8.31
CA VAL A 150 2.55 13.11 -8.78
C VAL A 150 3.45 13.77 -7.73
N THR A 151 4.45 13.05 -7.24
CA THR A 151 5.35 13.51 -6.18
C THR A 151 6.81 13.17 -6.49
N GLY A 152 7.74 13.95 -5.94
CA GLY A 152 9.16 13.57 -5.96
C GLY A 152 9.46 12.44 -4.94
N ILE A 153 10.54 11.69 -5.17
CA ILE A 153 10.94 10.61 -4.25
C ILE A 153 11.23 11.12 -2.83
N ASP A 154 11.74 12.35 -2.71
CA ASP A 154 12.03 12.98 -1.42
C ASP A 154 10.75 13.23 -0.61
N ASP A 155 9.62 13.40 -1.29
CA ASP A 155 8.31 13.57 -0.67
C ASP A 155 7.59 12.23 -0.43
N LEU A 156 8.11 11.13 -0.98
CA LEU A 156 7.50 9.81 -0.86
C LEU A 156 7.48 9.30 0.60
N ALA A 157 8.54 9.55 1.34
CA ALA A 157 8.61 9.21 2.76
C ALA A 157 7.51 9.95 3.55
N ARG A 158 7.20 11.19 3.15
CA ARG A 158 6.10 12.00 3.71
C ARG A 158 4.74 11.48 3.27
N ALA A 159 4.59 11.13 1.99
CA ALA A 159 3.33 10.63 1.43
C ALA A 159 2.91 9.25 1.98
N ARG A 160 3.87 8.45 2.46
CA ARG A 160 3.63 7.12 3.05
C ARG A 160 3.23 7.16 4.52
N THR A 161 3.34 8.31 5.18
CA THR A 161 2.97 8.41 6.59
C THR A 161 1.51 8.87 6.72
N PRO A 162 0.76 8.37 7.70
CA PRO A 162 -0.59 8.84 7.99
C PRO A 162 -0.59 10.22 8.68
N LEU A 163 0.55 10.90 8.63
CA LEU A 163 0.77 12.18 9.30
C LEU A 163 0.50 13.36 8.37
N THR A 164 -0.10 14.40 8.89
CA THR A 164 -0.09 15.71 8.21
C THR A 164 1.34 16.25 8.15
N GLU A 165 1.63 17.19 7.24
CA GLU A 165 2.94 17.78 7.09
C GLU A 165 3.49 18.34 8.43
N THR A 166 2.65 19.06 9.16
CA THR A 166 3.02 19.61 10.47
C THR A 166 3.31 18.53 11.51
N GLN A 167 2.60 17.42 11.47
CA GLN A 167 2.84 16.28 12.36
C GLN A 167 4.13 15.56 11.99
N TYR A 168 4.35 15.32 10.70
CA TYR A 168 5.59 14.71 10.18
C TYR A 168 6.82 15.52 10.58
N GLU A 169 6.81 16.84 10.33
CA GLU A 169 7.89 17.73 10.71
C GLU A 169 8.17 17.70 12.22
N THR A 170 7.12 17.70 13.04
CA THR A 170 7.26 17.62 14.49
C THR A 170 7.91 16.30 14.94
N ILE A 171 7.49 15.17 14.38
CA ILE A 171 8.08 13.86 14.71
C ILE A 171 9.52 13.79 14.23
N ARG A 172 9.82 14.31 13.03
CA ARG A 172 11.17 14.35 12.47
C ARG A 172 12.12 15.15 13.36
N VAL A 173 11.77 16.37 13.71
CA VAL A 173 12.59 17.22 14.59
C VAL A 173 12.76 16.58 15.97
N ALA A 174 11.70 16.00 16.53
CA ALA A 174 11.76 15.29 17.80
C ALA A 174 12.72 14.07 17.74
N HIS A 175 12.71 13.35 16.63
CA HIS A 175 13.62 12.22 16.40
C HIS A 175 15.07 12.71 16.26
N ASP A 176 15.32 13.71 15.40
CA ASP A 176 16.65 14.22 15.09
C ASP A 176 17.34 14.82 16.33
N LEU A 177 16.57 15.42 17.24
CA LEU A 177 17.04 15.96 18.51
C LEU A 177 17.11 14.92 19.64
N GLY A 178 16.83 13.65 19.39
CA GLY A 178 16.94 12.58 20.39
C GLY A 178 15.84 12.59 21.46
N TYR A 179 14.69 13.21 21.22
CA TYR A 179 13.58 13.20 22.17
C TYR A 179 13.07 11.78 22.48
N PHE A 180 13.17 10.87 21.50
CA PHE A 180 12.76 9.46 21.64
C PHE A 180 13.92 8.55 22.07
N ALA A 181 15.13 9.06 22.24
CA ALA A 181 16.27 8.28 22.70
C ALA A 181 16.14 7.85 24.17
N VAL A 182 16.88 6.80 24.56
CA VAL A 182 16.94 6.34 25.94
C VAL A 182 18.41 6.26 26.38
N PRO A 183 18.89 7.18 27.25
CA PRO A 183 18.15 8.31 27.85
C PRO A 183 17.81 9.39 26.83
N ARG A 184 16.80 10.21 27.09
CA ARG A 184 16.43 11.34 26.22
C ARG A 184 17.55 12.38 26.18
N GLU A 185 17.80 12.90 25.00
CA GLU A 185 18.82 13.95 24.78
C GLU A 185 18.22 15.36 24.94
N VAL A 186 16.91 15.51 24.67
CA VAL A 186 16.18 16.79 24.87
C VAL A 186 14.88 16.57 25.63
N THR A 187 14.45 17.59 26.35
CA THR A 187 13.19 17.65 27.05
C THR A 187 12.05 18.10 26.14
N LEU A 188 10.81 17.91 26.56
CA LEU A 188 9.64 18.41 25.83
C LEU A 188 9.62 19.95 25.75
N GLU A 189 10.16 20.63 26.78
CA GLU A 189 10.23 22.10 26.84
C GLU A 189 11.26 22.66 25.84
N GLU A 190 12.42 22.04 25.75
CA GLU A 190 13.46 22.37 24.75
C GLU A 190 12.96 22.13 23.33
N LEU A 191 12.32 21.01 23.07
CA LEU A 191 11.72 20.70 21.78
C LEU A 191 10.59 21.67 21.40
N ALA A 192 9.77 22.10 22.37
CA ALA A 192 8.72 23.11 22.12
C ALA A 192 9.33 24.47 21.75
N THR A 193 10.43 24.82 22.40
CA THR A 193 11.17 26.05 22.10
C THR A 193 11.76 26.01 20.69
N GLU A 194 12.37 24.90 20.29
CA GLU A 194 12.93 24.71 18.96
C GLU A 194 11.88 24.82 17.86
N LEU A 195 10.69 24.24 18.09
CA LEU A 195 9.57 24.29 17.16
C LEU A 195 8.77 25.62 17.21
N GLY A 196 9.09 26.53 18.13
CA GLY A 196 8.42 27.81 18.29
C GLY A 196 6.94 27.69 18.70
N ILE A 197 6.57 26.65 19.45
CA ILE A 197 5.19 26.40 19.91
C ILE A 197 5.12 26.19 21.42
N SER A 198 3.92 26.28 21.99
CA SER A 198 3.75 26.03 23.41
C SER A 198 3.93 24.55 23.76
N HIS A 199 4.40 24.27 24.98
CA HIS A 199 4.53 22.90 25.52
C HIS A 199 3.23 22.09 25.37
N GLN A 200 2.07 22.73 25.64
CA GLN A 200 0.77 22.08 25.52
C GLN A 200 0.44 21.73 24.06
N ALA A 201 0.69 22.66 23.13
CA ALA A 201 0.47 22.42 21.69
C ALA A 201 1.36 21.30 21.16
N LEU A 202 2.64 21.25 21.58
CA LEU A 202 3.56 20.19 21.23
C LEU A 202 3.08 18.83 21.76
N SER A 203 2.71 18.76 23.04
CA SER A 203 2.23 17.53 23.66
C SER A 203 1.01 16.96 22.93
N GLU A 204 0.06 17.83 22.57
CA GLU A 204 -1.13 17.42 21.83
C GLU A 204 -0.79 16.96 20.39
N ARG A 205 0.11 17.67 19.71
CA ARG A 205 0.55 17.33 18.38
C ARG A 205 1.26 15.98 18.34
N LEU A 206 2.18 15.72 19.26
CA LEU A 206 2.86 14.43 19.41
C LEU A 206 1.86 13.30 19.68
N ARG A 207 0.88 13.52 20.57
CA ARG A 207 -0.15 12.53 20.88
C ARG A 207 -0.96 12.16 19.62
N ARG A 208 -1.42 13.16 18.86
CA ARG A 208 -2.16 12.91 17.61
C ARG A 208 -1.29 12.23 16.54
N SER A 209 -0.02 12.59 16.46
CA SER A 209 0.92 11.94 15.55
C SER A 209 1.15 10.47 15.90
N HIS A 210 1.34 10.16 17.18
CA HIS A 210 1.46 8.79 17.65
C HIS A 210 0.19 7.98 17.40
N GLU A 211 -0.98 8.56 17.66
CA GLU A 211 -2.28 7.92 17.39
C GLU A 211 -2.41 7.56 15.91
N ALA A 212 -2.09 8.49 15.01
CA ALA A 212 -2.15 8.24 13.56
C ALA A 212 -1.19 7.13 13.13
N LEU A 213 0.07 7.15 13.59
CA LEU A 213 1.07 6.12 13.28
C LEU A 213 0.67 4.75 13.83
N ILE A 214 0.22 4.70 15.08
CA ILE A 214 -0.20 3.44 15.72
C ILE A 214 -1.43 2.88 15.02
N SER A 215 -2.42 3.72 14.71
CA SER A 215 -3.64 3.30 14.01
C SER A 215 -3.33 2.75 12.62
N ALA A 216 -2.43 3.40 11.87
CA ALA A 216 -1.98 2.91 10.57
C ALA A 216 -1.26 1.56 10.69
N GLU A 217 -0.31 1.43 11.61
CA GLU A 217 0.44 0.19 11.81
C GLU A 217 -0.46 -0.97 12.27
N LEU A 218 -1.42 -0.70 13.15
CA LEU A 218 -2.38 -1.70 13.61
C LEU A 218 -3.41 -2.06 12.53
N SER A 219 -3.78 -1.11 11.66
CA SER A 219 -4.68 -1.36 10.52
C SER A 219 -3.96 -2.06 9.36
N GLU A 220 -2.67 -1.75 9.16
CA GLU A 220 -1.80 -2.47 8.23
C GLU A 220 -1.38 -3.85 8.76
N GLY A 221 -1.80 -4.21 9.95
CA GLY A 221 -1.45 -5.37 10.78
C GLY A 221 -1.20 -6.66 10.06
N ILE A 222 -0.05 -6.72 9.36
CA ILE A 222 0.37 -7.93 8.70
C ILE A 222 1.88 -7.99 8.64
N THR A 223 2.35 -9.12 9.10
CA THR A 223 3.71 -9.61 8.93
C THR A 223 4.70 -9.09 9.96
N ARG A 224 4.42 -9.34 11.23
CA ARG A 224 5.50 -9.70 12.13
C ARG A 224 5.39 -11.19 12.45
N THR A 225 5.94 -12.00 11.58
CA THR A 225 6.42 -13.31 11.99
C THR A 225 7.40 -13.05 13.14
N LYS A 226 6.99 -13.38 14.35
CA LYS A 226 7.86 -13.40 15.50
C LYS A 226 8.92 -14.45 15.21
N ILE A 227 10.09 -14.02 14.79
CA ILE A 227 11.27 -14.88 14.83
C ILE A 227 11.69 -14.85 16.30
N ASP A 228 11.26 -15.86 17.06
CA ASP A 228 11.81 -16.13 18.37
C ASP A 228 13.26 -16.63 18.19
N PRO A 229 14.22 -16.16 19.00
CA PRO A 229 15.62 -16.54 18.91
C PRO A 229 15.89 -18.00 19.29
#